data_8ff362078e68d852530db5392c8e2178
#
_entry.id   8ff362078e68d852530db5392c8e2178
#
_cell.length_a   1.000
_cell.length_b   1.000
_cell.length_c   1.000
_cell.angle_alpha   90.00
_cell.angle_beta   90.00
_cell.angle_gamma   90.00
#
_symmetry.space_group_name_H-M   'P 1'
#
loop_
_entity.id
_entity.type
_entity.pdbx_description
1 polymer ?
#
loop_
_entity_poly.entity_id
_entity_poly.type
_entity_poly.pdbx_seq_one_letter_code
_entity_poly.pdbx_strand_id
1 'polypeptide(L)'
;SRDDTSDQIPIDCANAIQKVGVGIKCATRTPDEARVKEFNLKKMWRSPNGTIRNIIGGTVFREPIICKNVPRLVPSWTDPVIIGRHAFGDQYRATDFKVPGKGKLEIKWTSEDGKDNKSYEVFNFPGPGVALSMYNLDKSIEDFARSCFNYGLIKKWPVYLSTKNTILKTYDGR
;
A
#
# COMPACT_ATOMS: atom_id res chain seq x y z
N SER A 1 -11.37 -13.44 -18.44
CA SER A 1 -11.53 -12.48 -17.33
C SER A 1 -10.45 -12.66 -16.28
N ARG A 2 -10.39 -11.79 -15.28
CA ARG A 2 -9.46 -11.95 -14.15
C ARG A 2 -9.69 -13.25 -13.38
N ASP A 3 -10.94 -13.64 -13.27
CA ASP A 3 -11.36 -14.86 -12.57
C ASP A 3 -10.88 -16.13 -13.30
N ASP A 4 -10.97 -16.14 -14.62
CA ASP A 4 -10.50 -17.27 -15.47
C ASP A 4 -8.98 -17.45 -15.37
N THR A 5 -8.23 -16.34 -15.34
CA THR A 5 -6.76 -16.32 -15.29
C THR A 5 -6.19 -16.31 -13.88
N SER A 6 -7.01 -16.53 -12.86
CA SER A 6 -6.58 -16.47 -11.46
C SER A 6 -5.82 -15.17 -11.10
N ASP A 7 -6.31 -14.04 -11.64
CA ASP A 7 -5.78 -12.69 -11.45
C ASP A 7 -4.41 -12.42 -12.14
N GLN A 8 -4.03 -13.21 -13.15
CA GLN A 8 -2.78 -12.99 -13.89
C GLN A 8 -2.81 -11.70 -14.73
N ILE A 9 -3.97 -11.30 -15.28
CA ILE A 9 -4.10 -10.13 -16.17
C ILE A 9 -3.51 -8.84 -15.58
N PRO A 10 -3.78 -8.45 -14.32
CA PRO A 10 -3.15 -7.27 -13.73
C PRO A 10 -1.62 -7.33 -13.67
N ILE A 11 -1.05 -8.51 -13.50
CA ILE A 11 0.40 -8.75 -13.49
C ILE A 11 0.96 -8.53 -14.90
N ASP A 12 0.34 -9.13 -15.89
CA ASP A 12 0.74 -8.98 -17.30
C ASP A 12 0.65 -7.52 -17.77
N CYS A 13 -0.41 -6.82 -17.36
CA CYS A 13 -0.56 -5.39 -17.63
C CYS A 13 0.57 -4.56 -16.99
N ALA A 14 0.94 -4.85 -15.74
CA ALA A 14 2.03 -4.16 -15.06
C ALA A 14 3.38 -4.40 -15.75
N ASN A 15 3.67 -5.63 -16.13
CA ASN A 15 4.89 -5.99 -16.86
C ASN A 15 4.94 -5.31 -18.23
N ALA A 16 3.81 -5.23 -18.94
CA ALA A 16 3.70 -4.51 -20.21
C ALA A 16 3.98 -3.01 -20.04
N ILE A 17 3.44 -2.38 -18.97
CA ILE A 17 3.70 -0.98 -18.66
C ILE A 17 5.19 -0.74 -18.37
N GLN A 18 5.84 -1.62 -17.61
CA GLN A 18 7.29 -1.52 -17.36
C GLN A 18 8.10 -1.61 -18.68
N LYS A 19 7.70 -2.50 -19.58
CA LYS A 19 8.37 -2.69 -20.86
C LYS A 19 8.20 -1.49 -21.81
N VAL A 20 7.00 -0.88 -21.84
CA VAL A 20 6.65 0.19 -22.78
C VAL A 20 6.93 1.58 -22.18
N GLY A 21 6.99 1.70 -20.87
CA GLY A 21 7.23 2.97 -20.15
C GLY A 21 5.98 3.83 -19.95
N VAL A 22 4.81 3.41 -20.45
CA VAL A 22 3.55 4.14 -20.29
C VAL A 22 2.36 3.19 -20.22
N GLY A 23 1.32 3.58 -19.49
CA GLY A 23 0.08 2.82 -19.41
C GLY A 23 -1.09 3.68 -18.97
N ILE A 24 -2.28 3.36 -19.47
CA ILE A 24 -3.54 3.99 -19.09
C ILE A 24 -4.46 2.91 -18.52
N LYS A 25 -5.00 3.14 -17.34
CA LYS A 25 -5.95 2.26 -16.68
C LYS A 25 -7.23 3.02 -16.37
N CYS A 26 -8.32 2.57 -16.95
CA CYS A 26 -9.66 3.04 -16.61
C CYS A 26 -10.07 2.58 -15.19
N ALA A 27 -11.15 3.18 -14.66
CA ALA A 27 -11.73 2.77 -13.39
C ALA A 27 -12.10 1.28 -13.41
N THR A 28 -11.84 0.59 -12.29
CA THR A 28 -12.24 -0.81 -12.09
C THR A 28 -12.96 -0.94 -10.76
N ARG A 29 -13.87 -1.87 -10.69
CA ARG A 29 -14.58 -2.22 -9.45
C ARG A 29 -13.86 -3.39 -8.77
N THR A 30 -13.54 -3.23 -7.49
CA THR A 30 -13.03 -4.31 -6.65
C THR A 30 -14.24 -5.06 -6.08
N PRO A 31 -14.30 -6.39 -6.21
CA PRO A 31 -15.43 -7.15 -5.65
C PRO A 31 -15.39 -7.13 -4.11
N ASP A 32 -16.55 -7.01 -3.52
CA ASP A 32 -16.85 -7.30 -2.13
C ASP A 32 -17.52 -8.68 -1.99
N GLU A 33 -17.86 -9.10 -0.78
CA GLU A 33 -18.48 -10.41 -0.54
C GLU A 33 -19.83 -10.59 -1.29
N ALA A 34 -20.63 -9.53 -1.42
CA ALA A 34 -21.88 -9.56 -2.14
C ALA A 34 -21.64 -9.80 -3.63
N ARG A 35 -20.66 -9.14 -4.21
CA ARG A 35 -20.29 -9.29 -5.61
C ARG A 35 -19.65 -10.62 -5.94
N VAL A 36 -18.88 -11.19 -5.02
CA VAL A 36 -18.35 -12.56 -5.20
C VAL A 36 -19.49 -13.54 -5.38
N LYS A 37 -20.58 -13.41 -4.60
CA LYS A 37 -21.78 -14.25 -4.73
C LYS A 37 -22.57 -13.94 -6.00
N GLU A 38 -22.82 -12.66 -6.27
CA GLU A 38 -23.58 -12.18 -7.44
C GLU A 38 -22.99 -12.69 -8.76
N PHE A 39 -21.67 -12.61 -8.91
CA PHE A 39 -20.95 -13.00 -10.12
C PHE A 39 -20.32 -14.38 -10.06
N ASN A 40 -20.56 -15.15 -9.01
CA ASN A 40 -20.01 -16.49 -8.80
C ASN A 40 -18.48 -16.54 -9.01
N LEU A 41 -17.76 -15.59 -8.41
CA LEU A 41 -16.31 -15.50 -8.53
C LEU A 41 -15.63 -16.55 -7.66
N LYS A 42 -14.48 -17.06 -8.12
CA LYS A 42 -13.65 -18.05 -7.39
C LYS A 42 -13.22 -17.54 -6.03
N LYS A 43 -12.96 -16.21 -5.91
CA LYS A 43 -12.64 -15.54 -4.65
C LYS A 43 -12.79 -14.02 -4.74
N MET A 44 -12.70 -13.35 -3.62
CA MET A 44 -12.65 -11.89 -3.55
C MET A 44 -11.26 -11.39 -3.98
N TRP A 45 -11.12 -11.07 -5.28
CA TRP A 45 -9.88 -10.59 -5.87
C TRP A 45 -9.47 -9.22 -5.32
N ARG A 46 -8.18 -9.05 -5.06
CA ARG A 46 -7.63 -7.76 -4.62
C ARG A 46 -7.82 -6.68 -5.68
N SER A 47 -7.70 -5.42 -5.26
CA SER A 47 -7.73 -4.30 -6.21
C SER A 47 -6.61 -4.41 -7.24
N PRO A 48 -6.90 -4.36 -8.55
CA PRO A 48 -5.86 -4.38 -9.58
C PRO A 48 -4.97 -3.14 -9.51
N ASN A 49 -5.45 -2.04 -8.93
CA ASN A 49 -4.65 -0.84 -8.68
C ASN A 49 -3.46 -1.15 -7.75
N GLY A 50 -3.71 -1.89 -6.68
CA GLY A 50 -2.68 -2.33 -5.75
C GLY A 50 -1.66 -3.23 -6.42
N THR A 51 -2.11 -4.26 -7.16
CA THR A 51 -1.24 -5.18 -7.87
C THR A 51 -0.33 -4.46 -8.86
N ILE A 52 -0.91 -3.62 -9.73
CA ILE A 52 -0.16 -2.89 -10.76
C ILE A 52 0.85 -1.93 -10.13
N ARG A 53 0.45 -1.13 -9.13
CA ARG A 53 1.35 -0.18 -8.46
C ARG A 53 2.50 -0.85 -7.75
N ASN A 54 2.25 -1.98 -7.09
CA ASN A 54 3.30 -2.71 -6.38
C ASN A 54 4.34 -3.33 -7.33
N ILE A 55 3.95 -3.71 -8.54
CA ILE A 55 4.87 -4.23 -9.56
C ILE A 55 5.64 -3.09 -10.21
N ILE A 56 4.97 -2.01 -10.60
CA ILE A 56 5.61 -0.86 -11.25
C ILE A 56 6.49 -0.11 -10.26
N GLY A 57 6.11 -0.03 -8.99
CA GLY A 57 6.75 0.84 -8.00
C GLY A 57 6.37 2.31 -8.18
N GLY A 58 7.14 3.18 -7.52
CA GLY A 58 6.99 4.63 -7.64
C GLY A 58 6.12 5.26 -6.55
N THR A 59 5.89 6.56 -6.71
CA THR A 59 5.16 7.39 -5.75
C THR A 59 3.99 8.09 -6.43
N VAL A 60 2.87 8.17 -5.74
CA VAL A 60 1.69 8.90 -6.24
C VAL A 60 1.65 10.26 -5.59
N PHE A 61 1.74 11.31 -6.41
CA PHE A 61 1.48 12.69 -6.00
C PHE A 61 0.15 13.14 -6.57
N ARG A 62 -0.72 13.65 -5.69
CA ARG A 62 -2.02 14.20 -6.09
C ARG A 62 -2.03 15.68 -5.84
N GLU A 63 -1.83 16.45 -6.91
CA GLU A 63 -1.96 17.89 -6.85
C GLU A 63 -3.45 18.26 -6.75
N PRO A 64 -3.80 19.21 -5.87
CA PRO A 64 -5.18 19.67 -5.77
C PRO A 64 -5.56 20.48 -7.03
N ILE A 65 -6.76 20.25 -7.52
CA ILE A 65 -7.36 21.08 -8.58
C ILE A 65 -8.12 22.22 -7.87
N ILE A 66 -7.60 23.45 -8.00
CA ILE A 66 -8.19 24.62 -7.37
C ILE A 66 -9.05 25.35 -8.38
N CYS A 67 -10.36 25.38 -8.14
CA CYS A 67 -11.32 26.10 -8.97
C CYS A 67 -11.69 27.43 -8.27
N LYS A 68 -11.66 28.55 -9.00
CA LYS A 68 -11.94 29.87 -8.44
C LYS A 68 -13.39 30.02 -7.95
N ASN A 69 -14.31 29.35 -8.58
CA ASN A 69 -15.75 29.41 -8.31
C ASN A 69 -16.24 28.31 -7.33
N VAL A 70 -15.34 27.49 -6.81
CA VAL A 70 -15.66 26.45 -5.84
C VAL A 70 -15.04 26.82 -4.50
N PRO A 71 -15.83 27.09 -3.45
CA PRO A 71 -15.29 27.40 -2.13
C PRO A 71 -14.44 26.25 -1.57
N ARG A 72 -13.30 26.59 -0.96
CA ARG A 72 -12.48 25.61 -0.26
C ARG A 72 -13.16 25.16 1.03
N LEU A 73 -12.94 23.92 1.39
CA LEU A 73 -13.44 23.36 2.65
C LEU A 73 -12.85 24.10 3.86
N VAL A 74 -11.58 24.49 3.75
CA VAL A 74 -10.89 25.33 4.74
C VAL A 74 -10.48 26.64 4.04
N PRO A 75 -11.25 27.75 4.20
CA PRO A 75 -11.04 28.98 3.45
C PRO A 75 -9.65 29.62 3.63
N SER A 76 -9.04 29.45 4.81
CA SER A 76 -7.70 29.97 5.13
C SER A 76 -6.55 29.24 4.43
N TRP A 77 -6.78 28.08 3.87
CA TRP A 77 -5.75 27.35 3.11
C TRP A 77 -5.66 27.92 1.70
N THR A 78 -4.73 28.83 1.50
CA THR A 78 -4.53 29.51 0.21
C THR A 78 -3.57 28.74 -0.69
N ASP A 79 -2.62 28.02 -0.10
CA ASP A 79 -1.61 27.28 -0.81
C ASP A 79 -1.94 25.77 -0.88
N PRO A 80 -1.58 25.08 -1.97
CA PRO A 80 -1.83 23.66 -2.10
C PRO A 80 -0.96 22.84 -1.17
N VAL A 81 -1.55 21.81 -0.57
CA VAL A 81 -0.84 20.77 0.19
C VAL A 81 -0.86 19.49 -0.63
N ILE A 82 0.31 18.94 -0.94
CA ILE A 82 0.45 17.72 -1.74
C ILE A 82 0.94 16.58 -0.85
N ILE A 83 0.20 15.49 -0.86
CA ILE A 83 0.54 14.28 -0.10
C ILE A 83 1.23 13.28 -1.04
N GLY A 84 2.50 12.99 -0.75
CA GLY A 84 3.21 11.87 -1.38
C GLY A 84 2.72 10.55 -0.79
N ARG A 85 2.33 9.62 -1.66
CA ARG A 85 1.86 8.29 -1.25
C ARG A 85 2.82 7.22 -1.69
N HIS A 86 3.37 6.49 -0.73
CA HIS A 86 4.16 5.29 -0.99
C HIS A 86 3.26 4.19 -1.57
N ALA A 87 3.64 3.62 -2.70
CA ALA A 87 2.80 2.67 -3.45
C ALA A 87 3.17 1.20 -3.20
N PHE A 88 3.99 0.91 -2.19
CA PHE A 88 4.52 -0.41 -1.91
C PHE A 88 4.45 -0.75 -0.43
N GLY A 89 4.23 -2.04 -0.12
CA GLY A 89 4.26 -2.56 1.24
C GLY A 89 3.24 -1.92 2.18
N ASP A 90 3.59 -1.79 3.47
CA ASP A 90 2.79 -1.21 4.52
C ASP A 90 1.34 -1.73 4.51
N GLN A 91 0.37 -0.89 4.81
CA GLN A 91 -1.04 -1.28 4.83
C GLN A 91 -1.61 -1.74 3.47
N TYR A 92 -0.97 -1.40 2.34
CA TYR A 92 -1.42 -1.83 1.00
C TYR A 92 -1.11 -3.29 0.68
N ARG A 93 -0.17 -3.88 1.40
CA ARG A 93 0.19 -5.29 1.33
C ARG A 93 0.14 -5.99 2.68
N ALA A 94 -0.52 -5.39 3.64
CA ALA A 94 -0.72 -6.00 4.94
C ALA A 94 -1.41 -7.37 4.83
N THR A 95 -1.04 -8.25 5.73
CA THR A 95 -1.76 -9.49 5.97
C THR A 95 -2.59 -9.30 7.24
N ASP A 96 -3.90 -9.33 7.11
CA ASP A 96 -4.84 -9.17 8.20
C ASP A 96 -5.82 -10.34 8.26
N PHE A 97 -6.24 -10.69 9.47
CA PHE A 97 -7.19 -11.78 9.69
C PHE A 97 -7.95 -11.65 11.02
N LYS A 98 -9.09 -12.33 11.09
CA LYS A 98 -9.85 -12.48 12.33
C LYS A 98 -9.25 -13.61 13.16
N VAL A 99 -8.91 -13.32 14.42
CA VAL A 99 -8.51 -14.31 15.41
C VAL A 99 -9.79 -14.94 15.97
N PRO A 100 -10.00 -16.26 15.83
CA PRO A 100 -11.29 -16.87 16.15
C PRO A 100 -11.52 -17.09 17.65
N GLY A 101 -10.47 -17.07 18.47
CA GLY A 101 -10.59 -17.37 19.90
C GLY A 101 -9.28 -17.22 20.66
N LYS A 102 -9.18 -17.87 21.81
CA LYS A 102 -7.96 -17.91 22.62
C LYS A 102 -6.80 -18.49 21.84
N GLY A 103 -5.62 -17.88 21.96
CA GLY A 103 -4.42 -18.38 21.29
C GLY A 103 -3.31 -17.34 21.22
N LYS A 104 -2.12 -17.81 20.85
CA LYS A 104 -0.90 -17.01 20.75
C LYS A 104 -0.67 -16.55 19.32
N LEU A 105 -0.38 -15.26 19.15
CA LEU A 105 0.08 -14.67 17.88
C LEU A 105 1.58 -14.49 17.93
N GLU A 106 2.27 -14.99 16.90
CA GLU A 106 3.72 -14.84 16.75
C GLU A 106 4.06 -14.30 15.36
N ILE A 107 5.12 -13.50 15.26
CA ILE A 107 5.77 -13.14 14.00
C ILE A 107 7.06 -13.95 13.91
N LYS A 108 7.23 -14.70 12.82
CA LYS A 108 8.44 -15.46 12.55
C LYS A 108 9.09 -15.01 11.24
N TRP A 109 10.39 -14.79 11.29
CA TRP A 109 11.23 -14.61 10.11
C TRP A 109 12.25 -15.73 10.04
N THR A 110 12.48 -16.27 8.85
CA THR A 110 13.46 -17.32 8.60
C THR A 110 14.28 -16.92 7.38
N SER A 111 15.62 -17.01 7.46
CA SER A 111 16.51 -16.77 6.33
C SER A 111 16.26 -17.81 5.22
N GLU A 112 16.62 -17.46 3.98
CA GLU A 112 16.44 -18.33 2.82
C GLU A 112 17.18 -19.66 2.97
N ASP A 113 18.38 -19.64 3.56
CA ASP A 113 19.19 -20.83 3.85
C ASP A 113 18.74 -21.59 5.11
N GLY A 114 17.74 -21.11 5.81
CA GLY A 114 17.17 -21.73 7.01
C GLY A 114 18.04 -21.69 8.27
N LYS A 115 19.25 -21.09 8.20
CA LYS A 115 20.20 -21.09 9.31
C LYS A 115 19.90 -20.06 10.38
N ASP A 116 19.31 -18.93 10.00
CA ASP A 116 18.90 -17.89 10.94
C ASP A 116 17.39 -17.77 10.98
N ASN A 117 16.87 -17.59 12.18
CA ASN A 117 15.44 -17.36 12.37
C ASN A 117 15.21 -16.49 13.61
N LYS A 118 14.16 -15.70 13.54
CA LYS A 118 13.70 -14.84 14.63
C LYS A 118 12.22 -15.07 14.83
N SER A 119 11.81 -15.24 16.08
CA SER A 119 10.41 -15.38 16.46
C SER A 119 10.10 -14.42 17.59
N TYR A 120 9.00 -13.71 17.47
CA TYR A 120 8.53 -12.76 18.47
C TYR A 120 7.09 -13.07 18.81
N GLU A 121 6.80 -13.27 20.09
CA GLU A 121 5.43 -13.27 20.56
C GLU A 121 4.86 -11.86 20.47
N VAL A 122 3.75 -11.72 19.78
CA VAL A 122 3.07 -10.43 19.60
C VAL A 122 2.03 -10.23 20.68
N PHE A 123 1.16 -11.24 20.87
CA PHE A 123 0.09 -11.17 21.87
C PHE A 123 -0.50 -12.55 22.15
N ASN A 124 -0.95 -12.74 23.39
CA ASN A 124 -1.68 -13.93 23.79
C ASN A 124 -3.17 -13.57 23.95
N PHE A 125 -3.97 -13.93 22.97
CA PHE A 125 -5.38 -13.57 22.88
C PHE A 125 -6.20 -14.33 23.95
N PRO A 126 -6.93 -13.62 24.83
CA PRO A 126 -7.85 -14.25 25.78
C PRO A 126 -9.19 -14.62 25.15
N GLY A 127 -9.46 -14.21 23.92
CA GLY A 127 -10.69 -14.43 23.16
C GLY A 127 -10.57 -13.99 21.73
N PRO A 128 -11.69 -13.88 20.98
CA PRO A 128 -11.67 -13.44 19.59
C PRO A 128 -11.12 -12.03 19.43
N GLY A 129 -10.51 -11.75 18.25
CA GLY A 129 -9.95 -10.44 17.94
C GLY A 129 -9.55 -10.31 16.47
N VAL A 130 -8.65 -9.39 16.20
CA VAL A 130 -8.08 -9.17 14.88
C VAL A 130 -6.57 -9.03 14.98
N ALA A 131 -5.86 -9.40 13.94
CA ALA A 131 -4.41 -9.23 13.82
C ALA A 131 -4.04 -8.73 12.43
N LEU A 132 -2.93 -7.99 12.37
CA LEU A 132 -2.40 -7.43 11.15
C LEU A 132 -0.87 -7.43 11.21
N SER A 133 -0.24 -7.69 10.07
CA SER A 133 1.19 -7.58 9.89
C SER A 133 1.50 -6.75 8.62
N MET A 134 2.52 -5.92 8.69
CA MET A 134 3.00 -5.07 7.61
C MET A 134 4.51 -5.29 7.39
N TYR A 135 4.99 -4.92 6.21
CA TYR A 135 6.42 -4.95 5.89
C TYR A 135 6.78 -3.84 4.90
N ASN A 136 8.04 -3.51 4.80
CA ASN A 136 8.58 -2.67 3.73
C ASN A 136 9.99 -3.14 3.35
N LEU A 137 10.53 -2.59 2.26
CA LEU A 137 11.89 -2.85 1.77
C LEU A 137 12.69 -1.56 1.74
N ASP A 138 13.95 -1.62 2.12
CA ASP A 138 14.87 -0.47 2.08
C ASP A 138 14.87 0.20 0.70
N LYS A 139 15.03 -0.59 -0.36
CA LYS A 139 15.02 -0.07 -1.74
C LYS A 139 13.74 0.71 -2.07
N SER A 140 12.57 0.25 -1.62
CA SER A 140 11.30 0.93 -1.84
C SER A 140 11.18 2.22 -1.03
N ILE A 141 11.69 2.23 0.20
CA ILE A 141 11.74 3.42 1.07
C ILE A 141 12.66 4.49 0.44
N GLU A 142 13.85 4.11 -0.01
CA GLU A 142 14.79 5.02 -0.68
C GLU A 142 14.20 5.61 -1.96
N ASP A 143 13.55 4.81 -2.79
CA ASP A 143 12.91 5.27 -4.02
C ASP A 143 11.76 6.24 -3.73
N PHE A 144 10.99 5.99 -2.67
CA PHE A 144 9.94 6.90 -2.21
C PHE A 144 10.53 8.23 -1.73
N ALA A 145 11.57 8.19 -0.91
CA ALA A 145 12.25 9.40 -0.41
C ALA A 145 12.82 10.20 -1.57
N ARG A 146 13.52 9.56 -2.50
CA ARG A 146 14.10 10.20 -3.70
C ARG A 146 13.03 10.86 -4.56
N SER A 147 11.90 10.19 -4.77
CA SER A 147 10.76 10.73 -5.50
C SER A 147 10.19 11.98 -4.84
N CYS A 148 10.02 11.95 -3.51
CA CYS A 148 9.50 13.08 -2.74
C CYS A 148 10.45 14.28 -2.78
N PHE A 149 11.75 14.08 -2.60
CA PHE A 149 12.74 15.15 -2.65
C PHE A 149 12.85 15.76 -4.05
N ASN A 150 12.89 14.93 -5.10
CA ASN A 150 12.91 15.42 -6.48
C ASN A 150 11.66 16.22 -6.81
N TYR A 151 10.49 15.78 -6.36
CA TYR A 151 9.25 16.52 -6.54
C TYR A 151 9.30 17.88 -5.83
N GLY A 152 9.77 17.91 -4.60
CA GLY A 152 9.97 19.15 -3.85
C GLY A 152 10.92 20.14 -4.54
N LEU A 153 12.04 19.62 -5.09
CA LEU A 153 13.00 20.43 -5.86
C LEU A 153 12.38 21.01 -7.14
N ILE A 154 11.64 20.19 -7.91
CA ILE A 154 10.95 20.63 -9.13
C ILE A 154 9.94 21.74 -8.82
N LYS A 155 9.16 21.57 -7.75
CA LYS A 155 8.16 22.55 -7.31
C LYS A 155 8.77 23.74 -6.56
N LYS A 156 10.02 23.62 -6.08
CA LYS A 156 10.66 24.59 -5.16
C LYS A 156 9.88 24.78 -3.87
N TRP A 157 9.32 23.70 -3.34
CA TRP A 157 8.50 23.69 -2.14
C TRP A 157 9.20 22.92 -1.01
N PRO A 158 8.91 23.28 0.25
CA PRO A 158 9.43 22.49 1.38
C PRO A 158 8.80 21.10 1.40
N VAL A 159 9.59 20.14 1.85
CA VAL A 159 9.15 18.76 2.04
C VAL A 159 9.10 18.46 3.53
N TYR A 160 7.98 17.96 4.01
CA TYR A 160 7.77 17.55 5.39
C TYR A 160 7.62 16.04 5.47
N LEU A 161 8.29 15.42 6.42
CA LEU A 161 8.16 14.01 6.75
C LEU A 161 7.50 13.88 8.12
N SER A 162 6.46 13.08 8.20
CA SER A 162 5.80 12.74 9.46
C SER A 162 5.77 11.22 9.64
N THR A 163 6.22 10.75 10.79
CA THR A 163 6.26 9.33 11.15
C THR A 163 5.71 9.10 12.55
N LYS A 164 5.53 7.84 12.92
CA LYS A 164 5.15 7.42 14.26
C LYS A 164 6.32 6.79 15.03
N ASN A 165 7.54 7.23 14.78
CA ASN A 165 8.75 6.63 15.35
C ASN A 165 8.84 6.75 16.87
N THR A 166 8.07 7.62 17.50
CA THR A 166 7.94 7.68 18.97
C THR A 166 7.39 6.39 19.56
N ILE A 167 6.61 5.64 18.80
CA ILE A 167 6.00 4.34 19.17
C ILE A 167 6.62 3.22 18.33
N LEU A 168 6.60 3.34 17.00
CA LEU A 168 7.14 2.35 16.06
C LEU A 168 8.64 2.61 15.79
N LYS A 169 9.44 2.57 16.85
CA LYS A 169 10.85 3.02 16.82
C LYS A 169 11.72 2.34 15.76
N THR A 170 11.54 1.06 15.56
CA THR A 170 12.32 0.31 14.57
C THR A 170 11.74 0.46 13.17
N TYR A 171 10.44 0.29 13.02
CA TYR A 171 9.78 0.31 11.71
C TYR A 171 9.79 1.72 11.09
N ASP A 172 9.25 2.70 11.77
CA ASP A 172 9.21 4.09 11.29
C ASP A 172 10.58 4.77 11.36
N GLY A 173 11.44 4.34 12.28
CA GLY A 173 12.81 4.83 12.37
C GLY A 173 13.69 4.38 11.20
N ARG A 174 13.39 3.21 10.59
CA ARG A 174 14.07 2.76 9.38
C ARG A 174 13.56 3.46 8.15
#